data_57050fb1cd2382581c86a3357570123e
#
_entry.id   57050fb1cd2382581c86a3357570123e
#
_cell.length_a   1.000
_cell.length_b   1.000
_cell.length_c   1.000
_cell.angle_alpha   90.00
_cell.angle_beta   90.00
_cell.angle_gamma   90.00
#
_symmetry.space_group_name_H-M   'P 1'
#
loop_
_entity.id
_entity.type
_entity.pdbx_description
1 polymer ?
#
loop_
_entity_poly.entity_id
_entity_poly.type
_entity_poly.pdbx_seq_one_letter_code
_entity_poly.pdbx_strand_id
1 'polypeptide(L)'
;MSGMWGNKIKISIFGESHGNAIGINIDGLEPGFEINLDKVSSEMKRRAPGRSNLSTPRKEADEPEILSGFFQGKTTGTPLCAIIRNNNTKSKDYGKLKDIMRPGHADYTGKIRYNDFNDYRGGGHFSGRITASIVFAGAICKQILEAKGIKIVSHIKSIGTIEDKSFLDEKITEGFINSYMSKELPLIDELKEEAMRKEILLAKEELDSIGGTVECAVLGIEPGIGNPFFDSVESTLAHLMFSIPAVKGIEFGRGFELTQMRGSQANDSMYFSGEKVLTKTNNNGGILGGITNGMPVIFKVAIKPTSSILKSQNTVNINTGEETVLEVNGRHDPCIVQRALPVIEAATAIGILDLIEN
;
A
#
# COMPACT_ATOMS: atom_id res chain seq x y z
N MET A 1 -16.82 -13.76 -1.07
CA MET A 1 -15.79 -13.39 -2.05
C MET A 1 -15.23 -12.05 -1.61
N SER A 2 -13.94 -11.87 -1.70
CA SER A 2 -13.19 -10.83 -1.01
C SER A 2 -12.78 -9.62 -1.87
N GLY A 3 -13.55 -9.28 -2.88
CA GLY A 3 -13.37 -8.02 -3.63
C GLY A 3 -14.07 -6.81 -2.99
N MET A 4 -14.63 -6.99 -1.80
CA MET A 4 -15.38 -5.96 -1.05
C MET A 4 -14.84 -5.83 0.37
N TRP A 5 -14.79 -4.60 0.87
CA TRP A 5 -14.36 -4.27 2.24
C TRP A 5 -15.08 -3.00 2.73
N GLY A 6 -15.22 -2.87 4.05
CA GLY A 6 -15.68 -1.68 4.77
C GLY A 6 -17.05 -1.81 5.42
N ASN A 7 -17.29 -0.94 6.39
CA ASN A 7 -18.55 -0.84 7.15
C ASN A 7 -19.35 0.37 6.72
N LYS A 8 -18.80 1.58 6.86
CA LYS A 8 -19.39 2.86 6.41
C LYS A 8 -18.85 3.25 5.05
N ILE A 9 -17.53 3.24 4.89
CA ILE A 9 -16.89 3.45 3.59
C ILE A 9 -16.68 2.08 2.96
N LYS A 10 -17.57 1.67 2.09
CA LYS A 10 -17.52 0.38 1.41
C LYS A 10 -16.82 0.51 0.07
N ILE A 11 -15.83 -0.34 -0.16
CA ILE A 11 -15.16 -0.42 -1.46
C ILE A 11 -15.40 -1.78 -2.09
N SER A 12 -15.49 -1.81 -3.42
CA SER A 12 -15.50 -3.04 -4.21
C SER A 12 -14.54 -2.87 -5.39
N ILE A 13 -13.48 -3.68 -5.44
CA ILE A 13 -12.48 -3.68 -6.51
C ILE A 13 -12.74 -4.80 -7.50
N PHE A 14 -12.49 -4.55 -8.79
CA PHE A 14 -12.72 -5.51 -9.86
C PHE A 14 -11.71 -5.35 -11.01
N GLY A 15 -11.68 -6.35 -11.88
CA GLY A 15 -10.86 -6.41 -13.09
C GLY A 15 -9.58 -7.22 -12.92
N GLU A 16 -8.89 -7.42 -14.04
CA GLU A 16 -7.64 -8.16 -14.19
C GLU A 16 -6.61 -7.30 -14.92
N SER A 17 -5.32 -7.55 -14.66
CA SER A 17 -4.25 -6.70 -15.22
C SER A 17 -4.16 -6.72 -16.75
N HIS A 18 -4.68 -7.76 -17.41
CA HIS A 18 -4.75 -7.92 -18.85
C HIS A 18 -6.19 -7.97 -19.38
N GLY A 19 -7.19 -7.68 -18.54
CA GLY A 19 -8.55 -7.38 -18.94
C GLY A 19 -8.65 -5.98 -19.56
N ASN A 20 -9.86 -5.57 -19.95
CA ASN A 20 -10.10 -4.27 -20.59
C ASN A 20 -9.83 -3.08 -19.66
N ALA A 21 -10.16 -3.26 -18.38
CA ALA A 21 -9.97 -2.26 -17.33
C ALA A 21 -9.89 -2.93 -15.95
N ILE A 22 -9.40 -2.17 -14.99
CA ILE A 22 -9.59 -2.41 -13.56
C ILE A 22 -10.46 -1.27 -13.02
N GLY A 23 -11.10 -1.47 -11.87
CA GLY A 23 -11.95 -0.41 -11.34
C GLY A 23 -12.31 -0.61 -9.88
N ILE A 24 -13.08 0.36 -9.38
CA ILE A 24 -13.54 0.41 -8.01
C ILE A 24 -14.91 1.08 -7.92
N ASN A 25 -15.74 0.57 -7.03
CA ASN A 25 -16.91 1.26 -6.49
C ASN A 25 -16.61 1.67 -5.06
N ILE A 26 -17.00 2.91 -4.71
CA ILE A 26 -16.90 3.47 -3.36
C ILE A 26 -18.32 3.87 -2.96
N ASP A 27 -18.81 3.32 -1.87
CA ASP A 27 -20.09 3.67 -1.27
C ASP A 27 -19.88 4.27 0.13
N GLY A 28 -20.81 5.13 0.58
CA GLY A 28 -20.75 5.78 1.89
C GLY A 28 -20.04 7.14 1.92
N LEU A 29 -19.64 7.70 0.76
CA LEU A 29 -19.13 9.07 0.70
C LEU A 29 -20.25 10.07 0.95
N GLU A 30 -20.01 11.08 1.82
CA GLU A 30 -20.96 12.14 2.06
C GLU A 30 -21.25 12.93 0.77
N PRO A 31 -22.52 13.36 0.53
CA PRO A 31 -22.85 14.20 -0.61
C PRO A 31 -22.27 15.61 -0.44
N GLY A 32 -21.85 16.21 -1.55
CA GLY A 32 -21.41 17.60 -1.61
C GLY A 32 -19.93 17.83 -1.28
N PHE A 33 -19.13 16.79 -0.99
CA PHE A 33 -17.69 16.96 -0.81
C PHE A 33 -17.02 17.28 -2.15
N GLU A 34 -16.24 18.37 -2.18
CA GLU A 34 -15.52 18.81 -3.38
C GLU A 34 -14.23 18.00 -3.56
N ILE A 35 -14.14 17.26 -4.66
CA ILE A 35 -12.95 16.45 -4.99
C ILE A 35 -12.01 17.27 -5.87
N ASN A 36 -10.78 17.48 -5.39
CA ASN A 36 -9.70 18.01 -6.20
C ASN A 36 -9.08 16.90 -7.05
N LEU A 37 -9.40 16.88 -8.35
CA LEU A 37 -8.90 15.86 -9.28
C LEU A 37 -7.41 15.96 -9.55
N ASP A 38 -6.77 17.13 -9.39
CA ASP A 38 -5.31 17.26 -9.51
C ASP A 38 -4.59 16.54 -8.37
N LYS A 39 -5.13 16.58 -7.15
CA LYS A 39 -4.63 15.78 -6.02
C LYS A 39 -4.79 14.29 -6.31
N VAL A 40 -5.93 13.85 -6.86
CA VAL A 40 -6.14 12.46 -7.27
C VAL A 40 -5.11 12.06 -8.33
N SER A 41 -4.93 12.87 -9.38
CA SER A 41 -3.94 12.63 -10.43
C SER A 41 -2.51 12.54 -9.88
N SER A 42 -2.16 13.38 -8.90
CA SER A 42 -0.85 13.35 -8.23
C SER A 42 -0.60 12.01 -7.52
N GLU A 43 -1.56 11.52 -6.73
CA GLU A 43 -1.46 10.23 -6.05
C GLU A 43 -1.36 9.06 -7.05
N MET A 44 -2.17 9.09 -8.11
CA MET A 44 -2.11 8.09 -9.18
C MET A 44 -0.74 8.07 -9.86
N LYS A 45 -0.16 9.25 -10.13
CA LYS A 45 1.20 9.39 -10.68
C LYS A 45 2.27 8.86 -9.73
N ARG A 46 2.15 9.07 -8.42
CA ARG A 46 3.10 8.51 -7.43
C ARG A 46 3.15 6.98 -7.50
N ARG A 47 2.01 6.33 -7.73
CA ARG A 47 1.92 4.87 -7.87
C ARG A 47 2.36 4.37 -9.24
N ALA A 48 2.14 5.12 -10.30
CA ALA A 48 2.35 4.70 -11.70
C ALA A 48 3.77 4.18 -11.96
N PRO A 49 3.96 3.20 -12.87
CA PRO A 49 5.27 2.68 -13.23
C PRO A 49 6.03 3.63 -14.16
N GLY A 50 7.34 3.42 -14.30
CA GLY A 50 8.17 4.10 -15.31
C GLY A 50 8.59 5.53 -14.95
N ARG A 51 8.64 5.86 -13.67
CA ARG A 51 9.06 7.18 -13.18
C ARG A 51 10.58 7.37 -13.14
N SER A 52 11.33 6.28 -13.04
CA SER A 52 12.80 6.31 -12.90
C SER A 52 13.47 5.03 -13.40
N ASN A 53 14.80 5.04 -13.38
CA ASN A 53 15.63 3.87 -13.68
C ASN A 53 15.60 2.79 -12.58
N LEU A 54 15.05 3.11 -11.41
CA LEU A 54 14.85 2.18 -10.27
C LEU A 54 13.56 1.35 -10.41
N SER A 55 12.74 1.64 -11.42
CA SER A 55 11.48 0.94 -11.67
C SER A 55 11.45 0.31 -13.06
N THR A 56 10.39 -0.46 -13.33
CA THR A 56 10.14 -1.03 -14.66
C THR A 56 10.06 0.06 -15.74
N PRO A 57 10.56 -0.19 -16.96
CA PRO A 57 10.42 0.73 -18.09
C PRO A 57 8.98 0.78 -18.66
N ARG A 58 8.03 0.04 -18.10
CA ARG A 58 6.62 0.10 -18.47
C ARG A 58 6.06 1.48 -18.15
N LYS A 59 5.27 2.06 -19.05
CA LYS A 59 4.59 3.34 -18.84
C LYS A 59 3.09 3.11 -18.93
N GLU A 60 2.36 3.54 -17.92
CA GLU A 60 0.89 3.57 -17.86
C GLU A 60 0.49 4.86 -17.16
N ALA A 61 -0.47 5.58 -17.76
CA ALA A 61 -0.90 6.87 -17.24
C ALA A 61 -1.73 6.74 -15.95
N ASP A 62 -2.36 5.58 -15.73
CA ASP A 62 -3.26 5.30 -14.59
C ASP A 62 -4.38 6.37 -14.46
N GLU A 63 -4.88 6.87 -15.58
CA GLU A 63 -5.93 7.90 -15.61
C GLU A 63 -7.29 7.27 -15.26
N PRO A 64 -7.95 7.71 -14.16
CA PRO A 64 -9.27 7.22 -13.79
C PRO A 64 -10.36 7.90 -14.61
N GLU A 65 -11.31 7.09 -15.07
CA GLU A 65 -12.56 7.52 -15.71
C GLU A 65 -13.69 7.34 -14.70
N ILE A 66 -14.24 8.44 -14.18
CA ILE A 66 -15.33 8.41 -13.20
C ILE A 66 -16.66 8.25 -13.94
N LEU A 67 -17.42 7.21 -13.62
CA LEU A 67 -18.64 6.83 -14.32
C LEU A 67 -19.92 7.25 -13.57
N SER A 68 -19.86 7.36 -12.24
CA SER A 68 -21.01 7.73 -11.37
C SER A 68 -20.54 8.29 -10.04
N GLY A 69 -21.48 8.82 -9.24
CA GLY A 69 -21.22 9.31 -7.88
C GLY A 69 -20.50 10.66 -7.80
N PHE A 70 -20.32 11.34 -8.95
CA PHE A 70 -19.60 12.61 -9.06
C PHE A 70 -20.32 13.55 -10.02
N PHE A 71 -20.61 14.77 -9.59
CA PHE A 71 -21.31 15.77 -10.39
C PHE A 71 -20.84 17.18 -10.02
N GLN A 72 -20.53 18.01 -11.01
CA GLN A 72 -20.05 19.38 -10.84
C GLN A 72 -18.90 19.53 -9.81
N GLY A 73 -17.93 18.63 -9.84
CA GLY A 73 -16.77 18.65 -8.97
C GLY A 73 -17.00 18.04 -7.57
N LYS A 74 -18.19 17.52 -7.27
CA LYS A 74 -18.59 17.07 -5.93
C LYS A 74 -19.13 15.65 -5.93
N THR A 75 -19.00 14.99 -4.78
CA THR A 75 -19.67 13.70 -4.51
C THR A 75 -21.17 13.89 -4.49
N THR A 76 -21.91 12.88 -4.97
CA THR A 76 -23.38 12.92 -4.97
C THR A 76 -24.02 12.21 -3.78
N GLY A 77 -23.22 11.44 -3.00
CA GLY A 77 -23.74 10.53 -1.96
C GLY A 77 -24.24 9.20 -2.50
N THR A 78 -24.30 9.02 -3.84
CA THR A 78 -24.53 7.70 -4.47
C THR A 78 -23.21 7.02 -4.74
N PRO A 79 -23.16 5.68 -5.03
CA PRO A 79 -21.93 4.98 -5.25
C PRO A 79 -21.06 5.62 -6.34
N LEU A 80 -19.82 5.97 -5.98
CA LEU A 80 -18.83 6.50 -6.90
C LEU A 80 -18.12 5.33 -7.58
N CYS A 81 -18.29 5.23 -8.90
CA CYS A 81 -17.64 4.21 -9.72
C CYS A 81 -16.57 4.85 -10.58
N ALA A 82 -15.39 4.25 -10.61
CA ALA A 82 -14.32 4.63 -11.52
C ALA A 82 -13.64 3.41 -12.13
N ILE A 83 -13.20 3.55 -13.38
CA ILE A 83 -12.40 2.54 -14.09
C ILE A 83 -11.07 3.15 -14.56
N ILE A 84 -10.07 2.29 -14.72
CA ILE A 84 -8.76 2.62 -15.26
C ILE A 84 -8.48 1.65 -16.40
N ARG A 85 -8.36 2.16 -17.63
CA ARG A 85 -8.13 1.35 -18.84
C ARG A 85 -6.74 0.71 -18.84
N ASN A 86 -6.66 -0.53 -19.32
CA ASN A 86 -5.40 -1.24 -19.51
C ASN A 86 -4.93 -1.05 -20.96
N ASN A 87 -4.02 -0.10 -21.17
CA ASN A 87 -3.59 0.31 -22.52
C ASN A 87 -2.29 -0.38 -22.99
N ASN A 88 -1.55 -1.07 -22.12
CA ASN A 88 -0.22 -1.62 -22.42
C ASN A 88 -0.12 -3.11 -22.04
N THR A 89 -1.02 -3.93 -22.61
CA THR A 89 -1.07 -5.36 -22.33
C THR A 89 -0.34 -6.16 -23.42
N LYS A 90 0.72 -6.91 -23.06
CA LYS A 90 1.42 -7.84 -23.93
C LYS A 90 1.13 -9.27 -23.51
N SER A 91 -0.02 -9.79 -23.93
CA SER A 91 -0.53 -11.11 -23.49
C SER A 91 0.29 -12.29 -24.01
N LYS A 92 1.04 -12.14 -25.11
CA LYS A 92 1.84 -13.23 -25.71
C LYS A 92 2.96 -13.75 -24.81
N ASP A 93 3.45 -12.92 -23.86
CA ASP A 93 4.56 -13.27 -22.98
C ASP A 93 4.15 -14.27 -21.87
N TYR A 94 2.86 -14.51 -21.68
CA TYR A 94 2.32 -15.30 -20.56
C TYR A 94 1.83 -16.72 -20.93
N GLY A 95 1.97 -17.14 -22.19
CA GLY A 95 1.48 -18.45 -22.64
C GLY A 95 2.07 -19.63 -21.86
N LYS A 96 3.37 -19.58 -21.53
CA LYS A 96 4.06 -20.60 -20.73
C LYS A 96 3.65 -20.59 -19.25
N LEU A 97 3.22 -19.45 -18.73
CA LEU A 97 2.84 -19.28 -17.31
C LEU A 97 1.45 -19.86 -16.98
N LYS A 98 0.72 -20.34 -17.96
CA LYS A 98 -0.54 -21.08 -17.73
C LYS A 98 -0.31 -22.35 -16.92
N ASP A 99 0.80 -23.04 -17.18
CA ASP A 99 1.06 -24.38 -16.68
C ASP A 99 2.32 -24.47 -15.81
N ILE A 100 3.26 -23.53 -15.97
CA ILE A 100 4.50 -23.44 -15.20
C ILE A 100 4.38 -22.33 -14.15
N MET A 101 4.35 -22.72 -12.88
CA MET A 101 4.05 -21.83 -11.76
C MET A 101 5.25 -20.97 -11.36
N ARG A 102 5.08 -19.65 -11.29
CA ARG A 102 6.14 -18.78 -10.75
C ARG A 102 6.32 -19.01 -9.26
N PRO A 103 7.54 -19.30 -8.76
CA PRO A 103 7.82 -19.39 -7.34
C PRO A 103 7.45 -18.08 -6.63
N GLY A 104 6.80 -18.17 -5.47
CA GLY A 104 6.40 -17.02 -4.67
C GLY A 104 5.28 -16.15 -5.27
N HIS A 105 4.70 -16.50 -6.41
CA HIS A 105 3.55 -15.84 -7.03
C HIS A 105 2.24 -16.59 -6.72
N ALA A 106 1.10 -15.95 -7.02
CA ALA A 106 -0.22 -16.54 -6.81
C ALA A 106 -0.69 -17.48 -7.94
N ASP A 107 0.17 -17.86 -8.89
CA ASP A 107 -0.20 -18.67 -10.05
C ASP A 107 -0.82 -20.00 -9.63
N TYR A 108 -0.13 -20.75 -8.77
CA TYR A 108 -0.61 -22.03 -8.26
C TYR A 108 -1.87 -21.88 -7.39
N THR A 109 -1.81 -21.02 -6.39
CA THR A 109 -2.91 -20.84 -5.44
C THR A 109 -4.16 -20.27 -6.11
N GLY A 110 -4.00 -19.39 -7.08
CA GLY A 110 -5.09 -18.84 -7.88
C GLY A 110 -5.73 -19.92 -8.77
N LYS A 111 -4.91 -20.74 -9.45
CA LYS A 111 -5.40 -21.87 -10.26
C LYS A 111 -6.25 -22.84 -9.44
N ILE A 112 -5.79 -23.22 -8.24
CA ILE A 112 -6.55 -24.11 -7.34
C ILE A 112 -7.82 -23.42 -6.83
N ARG A 113 -7.70 -22.17 -6.35
CA ARG A 113 -8.83 -21.43 -5.75
C ARG A 113 -9.99 -21.23 -6.72
N TYR A 114 -9.67 -20.96 -8.00
CA TYR A 114 -10.65 -20.63 -9.03
C TYR A 114 -10.86 -21.77 -10.05
N ASN A 115 -10.44 -22.99 -9.74
CA ASN A 115 -10.62 -24.17 -10.58
C ASN A 115 -10.14 -23.96 -12.03
N ASP A 116 -8.96 -23.31 -12.19
CA ASP A 116 -8.35 -22.96 -13.48
C ASP A 116 -9.13 -21.96 -14.36
N PHE A 117 -10.14 -21.27 -13.82
CA PHE A 117 -10.92 -20.26 -14.53
C PHE A 117 -10.43 -18.82 -14.31
N ASN A 118 -9.34 -18.61 -13.55
CA ASN A 118 -8.76 -17.30 -13.36
C ASN A 118 -7.97 -16.83 -14.58
N ASP A 119 -7.99 -15.53 -14.86
CA ASP A 119 -7.08 -14.94 -15.86
C ASP A 119 -5.64 -14.95 -15.33
N TYR A 120 -4.80 -15.82 -15.89
CA TYR A 120 -3.39 -15.95 -15.49
C TYR A 120 -2.48 -14.88 -16.11
N ARG A 121 -2.95 -14.15 -17.12
CA ARG A 121 -2.15 -13.17 -17.86
C ARG A 121 -1.75 -12.00 -16.95
N GLY A 122 -0.43 -11.74 -16.84
CA GLY A 122 0.10 -10.66 -16.02
C GLY A 122 -0.22 -10.76 -14.52
N GLY A 123 -0.62 -11.96 -14.05
CA GLY A 123 -1.07 -12.20 -12.68
C GLY A 123 -2.55 -11.90 -12.43
N GLY A 124 -3.30 -11.50 -13.47
CA GLY A 124 -4.75 -11.31 -13.40
C GLY A 124 -5.19 -10.38 -12.28
N HIS A 125 -6.11 -10.85 -11.45
CA HIS A 125 -6.59 -10.12 -10.27
C HIS A 125 -5.57 -10.05 -9.11
N PHE A 126 -4.54 -10.90 -9.11
CA PHE A 126 -3.45 -10.87 -8.11
C PHE A 126 -2.33 -9.87 -8.44
N SER A 127 -2.44 -9.20 -9.57
CA SER A 127 -1.43 -8.24 -10.01
C SER A 127 -1.39 -6.99 -9.14
N GLY A 128 -0.20 -6.46 -8.87
CA GLY A 128 -0.03 -5.14 -8.28
C GLY A 128 -0.69 -4.00 -9.08
N ARG A 129 -1.07 -4.24 -10.34
CA ARG A 129 -1.86 -3.32 -11.18
C ARG A 129 -3.18 -2.92 -10.53
N ILE A 130 -3.84 -3.86 -9.85
CA ILE A 130 -5.15 -3.67 -9.21
C ILE A 130 -5.09 -2.60 -8.11
N THR A 131 -3.92 -2.38 -7.49
CA THR A 131 -3.73 -1.37 -6.45
C THR A 131 -3.96 0.08 -6.94
N ALA A 132 -3.97 0.34 -8.25
CA ALA A 132 -4.33 1.66 -8.79
C ALA A 132 -5.77 2.05 -8.42
N SER A 133 -6.69 1.08 -8.36
CA SER A 133 -8.06 1.29 -7.89
C SER A 133 -8.10 1.71 -6.41
N ILE A 134 -7.27 1.08 -5.56
CA ILE A 134 -7.15 1.44 -4.14
C ILE A 134 -6.60 2.85 -3.99
N VAL A 135 -5.57 3.23 -4.79
CA VAL A 135 -4.98 4.57 -4.74
C VAL A 135 -5.99 5.65 -5.16
N PHE A 136 -6.83 5.37 -6.16
CA PHE A 136 -7.90 6.28 -6.55
C PHE A 136 -8.88 6.55 -5.38
N ALA A 137 -9.39 5.49 -4.73
CA ALA A 137 -10.28 5.65 -3.59
C ALA A 137 -9.58 6.35 -2.41
N GLY A 138 -8.36 5.93 -2.09
CA GLY A 138 -7.57 6.52 -1.01
C GLY A 138 -7.24 7.99 -1.24
N ALA A 139 -7.02 8.42 -2.48
CA ALA A 139 -6.79 9.83 -2.80
C ALA A 139 -8.01 10.71 -2.51
N ILE A 140 -9.22 10.18 -2.62
CA ILE A 140 -10.45 10.86 -2.20
C ILE A 140 -10.56 10.83 -0.66
N CYS A 141 -10.38 9.67 -0.03
CA CYS A 141 -10.42 9.54 1.43
C CYS A 141 -9.38 10.44 2.12
N LYS A 142 -8.16 10.57 1.57
CA LYS A 142 -7.13 11.49 2.08
C LYS A 142 -7.63 12.94 2.10
N GLN A 143 -8.31 13.39 1.06
CA GLN A 143 -8.85 14.76 0.99
C GLN A 143 -9.95 14.99 2.04
N ILE A 144 -10.82 14.01 2.28
CA ILE A 144 -11.85 14.08 3.33
C ILE A 144 -11.19 14.14 4.71
N LEU A 145 -10.17 13.31 4.95
CA LEU A 145 -9.40 13.30 6.19
C LEU A 145 -8.62 14.60 6.40
N GLU A 146 -8.01 15.16 5.35
CA GLU A 146 -7.33 16.47 5.39
C GLU A 146 -8.29 17.60 5.81
N ALA A 147 -9.53 17.58 5.32
CA ALA A 147 -10.57 18.54 5.74
C ALA A 147 -10.96 18.39 7.23
N LYS A 148 -10.75 17.21 7.82
CA LYS A 148 -10.91 16.93 9.26
C LYS A 148 -9.62 17.17 10.07
N GLY A 149 -8.53 17.69 9.45
CA GLY A 149 -7.25 17.93 10.10
C GLY A 149 -6.35 16.70 10.24
N ILE A 150 -6.72 15.58 9.60
CA ILE A 150 -5.96 14.32 9.65
C ILE A 150 -5.10 14.18 8.40
N LYS A 151 -3.81 13.93 8.57
CA LYS A 151 -2.85 13.79 7.48
C LYS A 151 -2.17 12.42 7.53
N ILE A 152 -2.04 11.76 6.39
CA ILE A 152 -1.37 10.47 6.25
C ILE A 152 -0.10 10.68 5.45
N VAL A 153 1.02 10.19 5.99
CA VAL A 153 2.35 10.32 5.40
C VAL A 153 3.10 9.00 5.52
N SER A 154 4.02 8.75 4.61
CA SER A 154 4.86 7.56 4.65
C SER A 154 6.26 7.85 4.11
N HIS A 155 7.22 7.00 4.48
CA HIS A 155 8.55 7.00 3.92
C HIS A 155 9.07 5.56 3.76
N ILE A 156 10.18 5.40 3.04
CA ILE A 156 10.88 4.12 2.94
C ILE A 156 11.68 3.93 4.23
N LYS A 157 11.27 2.96 5.06
CA LYS A 157 12.00 2.64 6.29
C LYS A 157 13.21 1.76 6.04
N SER A 158 13.15 0.87 5.02
CA SER A 158 14.33 0.12 4.60
C SER A 158 14.25 -0.35 3.15
N ILE A 159 15.42 -0.58 2.55
CA ILE A 159 15.61 -1.38 1.34
C ILE A 159 16.65 -2.45 1.68
N GLY A 160 16.26 -3.72 1.57
CA GLY A 160 17.09 -4.82 2.04
C GLY A 160 17.45 -4.64 3.51
N THR A 161 18.75 -4.59 3.80
CA THR A 161 19.30 -4.39 5.15
C THR A 161 19.64 -2.94 5.47
N ILE A 162 19.47 -2.00 4.52
CA ILE A 162 19.78 -0.59 4.73
C ILE A 162 18.55 0.08 5.30
N GLU A 163 18.68 0.61 6.51
CA GLU A 163 17.60 1.24 7.25
C GLU A 163 17.72 2.76 7.30
N ASP A 164 16.57 3.42 7.18
CA ASP A 164 16.35 4.83 7.46
C ASP A 164 15.92 5.05 8.94
N LYS A 165 15.90 6.30 9.38
CA LYS A 165 15.33 6.72 10.67
C LYS A 165 13.85 6.35 10.77
N SER A 166 13.28 6.45 11.98
CA SER A 166 11.87 6.18 12.24
C SER A 166 11.12 7.45 12.61
N PHE A 167 9.84 7.54 12.24
CA PHE A 167 8.92 8.57 12.73
C PHE A 167 8.76 8.55 14.27
N LEU A 168 9.03 7.42 14.92
CA LEU A 168 9.00 7.31 16.38
C LEU A 168 10.06 8.18 17.07
N ASP A 169 11.17 8.45 16.36
CA ASP A 169 12.32 9.16 16.90
C ASP A 169 12.42 10.61 16.37
N GLU A 170 11.47 11.04 15.52
CA GLU A 170 11.49 12.35 14.87
C GLU A 170 10.23 13.18 15.18
N LYS A 171 10.39 14.49 15.22
CA LYS A 171 9.25 15.41 15.31
C LYS A 171 8.65 15.64 13.92
N ILE A 172 7.51 15.01 13.66
CA ILE A 172 6.83 15.10 12.36
C ILE A 172 6.12 16.46 12.25
N THR A 173 6.70 17.36 11.47
CA THR A 173 6.14 18.70 11.15
C THR A 173 5.85 18.81 9.66
N GLU A 174 5.05 19.80 9.23
CA GLU A 174 4.81 20.03 7.80
C GLU A 174 6.09 20.30 7.01
N GLY A 175 6.99 21.11 7.55
CA GLY A 175 8.28 21.37 6.91
C GLY A 175 9.11 20.10 6.74
N PHE A 176 9.11 19.25 7.76
CA PHE A 176 9.75 17.93 7.71
C PHE A 176 9.14 17.02 6.63
N ILE A 177 7.82 16.92 6.57
CA ILE A 177 7.12 16.11 5.56
C ILE A 177 7.44 16.61 4.14
N ASN A 178 7.36 17.91 3.92
CA ASN A 178 7.59 18.52 2.62
C ASN A 178 9.05 18.35 2.13
N SER A 179 10.00 18.14 3.03
CA SER A 179 11.42 17.97 2.69
C SER A 179 11.70 16.66 1.94
N TYR A 180 10.90 15.59 2.15
CA TYR A 180 11.18 14.28 1.58
C TYR A 180 10.06 13.70 0.68
N MET A 181 8.78 14.07 0.89
CA MET A 181 7.65 13.42 0.19
C MET A 181 7.69 13.52 -1.34
N SER A 182 8.27 14.58 -1.88
CA SER A 182 8.37 14.79 -3.33
C SER A 182 9.54 14.05 -3.98
N LYS A 183 10.45 13.46 -3.18
CA LYS A 183 11.63 12.75 -3.68
C LYS A 183 11.27 11.43 -4.34
N GLU A 184 12.17 10.94 -5.18
CA GLU A 184 12.04 9.62 -5.81
C GLU A 184 12.11 8.49 -4.79
N LEU A 185 13.02 8.60 -3.83
CA LEU A 185 13.09 7.77 -2.64
C LEU A 185 12.76 8.66 -1.43
N PRO A 186 11.52 8.63 -0.93
CA PRO A 186 11.14 9.40 0.26
C PRO A 186 11.83 8.82 1.49
N LEU A 187 12.88 9.49 1.96
CA LEU A 187 13.72 9.13 3.11
C LEU A 187 13.81 10.28 4.08
N ILE A 188 13.85 9.96 5.37
CA ILE A 188 14.10 10.91 6.45
C ILE A 188 15.57 11.33 6.47
N ASP A 189 16.48 10.34 6.38
CA ASP A 189 17.92 10.57 6.31
C ASP A 189 18.41 10.47 4.86
N GLU A 190 18.65 11.62 4.24
CA GLU A 190 19.14 11.70 2.85
C GLU A 190 20.47 10.97 2.64
N LEU A 191 21.29 10.81 3.69
CA LEU A 191 22.57 10.11 3.59
C LEU A 191 22.40 8.62 3.25
N LYS A 192 21.22 8.06 3.42
CA LYS A 192 20.89 6.67 3.06
C LYS A 192 20.50 6.48 1.60
N GLU A 193 20.16 7.56 0.87
CA GLU A 193 19.63 7.47 -0.49
C GLU A 193 20.59 6.75 -1.45
N GLU A 194 21.87 7.13 -1.46
CA GLU A 194 22.84 6.54 -2.36
C GLU A 194 23.03 5.04 -2.11
N ALA A 195 23.10 4.63 -0.84
CA ALA A 195 23.24 3.23 -0.47
C ALA A 195 22.01 2.40 -0.87
N MET A 196 20.80 2.90 -0.62
CA MET A 196 19.55 2.23 -1.01
C MET A 196 19.40 2.16 -2.54
N ARG A 197 19.75 3.23 -3.24
CA ARG A 197 19.77 3.26 -4.71
C ARG A 197 20.72 2.23 -5.30
N LYS A 198 21.93 2.13 -4.74
CA LYS A 198 22.93 1.14 -5.15
C LYS A 198 22.42 -0.28 -4.96
N GLU A 199 21.78 -0.56 -3.84
CA GLU A 199 21.22 -1.90 -3.53
C GLU A 199 20.12 -2.31 -4.53
N ILE A 200 19.24 -1.37 -4.90
CA ILE A 200 18.21 -1.62 -5.93
C ILE A 200 18.84 -1.89 -7.30
N LEU A 201 19.87 -1.11 -7.67
CA LEU A 201 20.56 -1.28 -8.96
C LEU A 201 21.35 -2.60 -9.01
N LEU A 202 21.98 -2.99 -7.90
CA LEU A 202 22.67 -4.28 -7.79
C LEU A 202 21.69 -5.45 -7.99
N ALA A 203 20.53 -5.43 -7.31
CA ALA A 203 19.50 -6.44 -7.53
C ALA A 203 19.06 -6.51 -8.99
N LYS A 204 18.92 -5.35 -9.66
CA LYS A 204 18.57 -5.27 -11.09
C LYS A 204 19.67 -5.88 -11.99
N GLU A 205 20.95 -5.58 -11.72
CA GLU A 205 22.10 -6.11 -12.46
C GLU A 205 22.20 -7.64 -12.30
N GLU A 206 21.89 -8.13 -11.11
CA GLU A 206 21.82 -9.57 -10.81
C GLU A 206 20.58 -10.27 -11.38
N LEU A 207 19.71 -9.58 -12.12
CA LEU A 207 18.46 -10.09 -12.67
C LEU A 207 17.46 -10.55 -11.59
N ASP A 208 17.56 -9.97 -10.40
CA ASP A 208 16.82 -10.31 -9.17
C ASP A 208 15.94 -9.15 -8.72
N SER A 209 15.39 -9.24 -7.53
CA SER A 209 14.59 -8.22 -6.88
C SER A 209 14.90 -8.10 -5.39
N ILE A 210 14.63 -6.94 -4.82
CA ILE A 210 14.83 -6.67 -3.41
C ILE A 210 13.54 -6.07 -2.80
N GLY A 211 13.26 -6.44 -1.55
CA GLY A 211 12.17 -5.90 -0.75
C GLY A 211 12.64 -4.81 0.20
N GLY A 212 11.76 -4.45 1.11
CA GLY A 212 12.05 -3.49 2.17
C GLY A 212 10.82 -3.21 3.02
N THR A 213 10.89 -2.15 3.79
CA THR A 213 9.84 -1.76 4.74
C THR A 213 9.41 -0.32 4.47
N VAL A 214 8.10 -0.09 4.53
CA VAL A 214 7.50 1.24 4.53
C VAL A 214 7.03 1.55 5.94
N GLU A 215 7.34 2.75 6.45
CA GLU A 215 6.75 3.28 7.67
C GLU A 215 5.69 4.33 7.30
N CYS A 216 4.53 4.27 7.97
CA CYS A 216 3.39 5.14 7.73
C CYS A 216 2.93 5.76 9.05
N ALA A 217 2.52 7.03 8.98
CA ALA A 217 1.99 7.76 10.12
C ALA A 217 0.66 8.44 9.78
N VAL A 218 -0.31 8.34 10.69
CA VAL A 218 -1.57 9.10 10.69
C VAL A 218 -1.44 10.19 11.75
N LEU A 219 -1.47 11.43 11.31
CA LEU A 219 -1.28 12.63 12.13
C LEU A 219 -2.61 13.33 12.37
N GLY A 220 -2.79 13.95 13.53
CA GLY A 220 -3.97 14.76 13.83
C GLY A 220 -5.23 13.95 14.16
N ILE A 221 -5.10 12.64 14.36
CA ILE A 221 -6.23 11.80 14.76
C ILE A 221 -6.54 12.04 16.26
N GLU A 222 -7.82 12.23 16.56
CA GLU A 222 -8.27 12.41 17.94
C GLU A 222 -8.24 11.08 18.72
N PRO A 223 -8.12 11.12 20.05
CA PRO A 223 -8.25 9.92 20.88
C PRO A 223 -9.69 9.37 20.84
N GLY A 224 -9.81 8.04 20.99
CA GLY A 224 -11.12 7.39 21.08
C GLY A 224 -11.64 6.73 19.81
N ILE A 225 -10.86 6.70 18.73
CA ILE A 225 -11.21 6.02 17.47
C ILE A 225 -10.78 4.55 17.54
N GLY A 226 -11.65 3.63 17.15
CA GLY A 226 -11.45 2.19 17.12
C GLY A 226 -12.44 1.44 18.03
N ASN A 227 -12.81 0.23 17.62
CA ASN A 227 -13.79 -0.63 18.30
C ASN A 227 -13.16 -1.99 18.65
N PRO A 228 -12.56 -2.15 19.84
CA PRO A 228 -12.07 -3.47 20.26
C PRO A 228 -13.27 -4.43 20.49
N PHE A 229 -13.11 -5.75 20.28
CA PHE A 229 -11.84 -6.40 19.98
C PHE A 229 -11.50 -6.46 18.48
N PHE A 230 -12.48 -6.73 17.59
CA PHE A 230 -12.22 -7.16 16.21
C PHE A 230 -12.05 -5.99 15.24
N ASP A 231 -12.68 -4.87 15.53
CA ASP A 231 -12.61 -3.65 14.73
C ASP A 231 -11.69 -2.60 15.37
N SER A 232 -10.63 -3.06 16.06
CA SER A 232 -9.56 -2.20 16.55
C SER A 232 -8.84 -1.50 15.39
N VAL A 233 -8.16 -0.40 15.67
CA VAL A 233 -7.35 0.31 14.68
C VAL A 233 -6.32 -0.62 14.04
N GLU A 234 -5.63 -1.43 14.87
CA GLU A 234 -4.64 -2.41 14.38
C GLU A 234 -5.29 -3.47 13.50
N SER A 235 -6.42 -4.05 13.92
CA SER A 235 -7.11 -5.10 13.16
C SER A 235 -7.57 -4.59 11.79
N THR A 236 -8.16 -3.39 11.77
CA THR A 236 -8.65 -2.75 10.56
C THR A 236 -7.51 -2.43 9.58
N LEU A 237 -6.45 -1.79 10.08
CA LEU A 237 -5.28 -1.46 9.25
C LEU A 237 -4.54 -2.72 8.80
N ALA A 238 -4.36 -3.72 9.66
CA ALA A 238 -3.72 -4.98 9.30
C ALA A 238 -4.50 -5.71 8.20
N HIS A 239 -5.83 -5.77 8.29
CA HIS A 239 -6.68 -6.37 7.26
C HIS A 239 -6.45 -5.69 5.89
N LEU A 240 -6.45 -4.36 5.85
CA LEU A 240 -6.20 -3.60 4.63
C LEU A 240 -4.77 -3.77 4.11
N MET A 241 -3.76 -3.74 4.99
CA MET A 241 -2.37 -3.91 4.57
C MET A 241 -2.13 -5.30 3.95
N PHE A 242 -2.65 -6.37 4.55
CA PHE A 242 -2.53 -7.72 3.97
C PHE A 242 -3.35 -7.94 2.70
N SER A 243 -4.26 -7.04 2.34
CA SER A 243 -4.93 -7.04 1.04
C SER A 243 -4.03 -6.55 -0.10
N ILE A 244 -2.96 -5.80 0.23
CA ILE A 244 -2.01 -5.26 -0.75
C ILE A 244 -1.05 -6.39 -1.19
N PRO A 245 -0.91 -6.65 -2.51
CA PRO A 245 0.06 -7.63 -2.99
C PRO A 245 1.48 -7.35 -2.49
N ALA A 246 2.21 -8.42 -2.15
CA ALA A 246 3.57 -8.41 -1.62
C ALA A 246 3.72 -7.99 -0.14
N VAL A 247 2.70 -7.54 0.53
CA VAL A 247 2.74 -7.33 1.99
C VAL A 247 2.87 -8.68 2.70
N LYS A 248 3.79 -8.75 3.68
CA LYS A 248 4.10 -9.96 4.46
C LYS A 248 4.18 -9.74 5.97
N GLY A 249 4.15 -8.51 6.42
CA GLY A 249 4.16 -8.16 7.83
C GLY A 249 3.67 -6.75 8.08
N ILE A 250 3.16 -6.53 9.27
CA ILE A 250 2.83 -5.23 9.82
C ILE A 250 3.17 -5.23 11.30
N GLU A 251 3.68 -4.11 11.80
CA GLU A 251 3.87 -3.88 13.24
C GLU A 251 3.55 -2.42 13.58
N PHE A 252 2.99 -2.21 14.78
CA PHE A 252 2.60 -0.89 15.28
C PHE A 252 3.60 -0.39 16.31
N GLY A 253 3.95 0.91 16.23
CA GLY A 253 4.96 1.49 17.09
C GLY A 253 6.30 0.77 16.97
N ARG A 254 6.87 0.36 18.11
CA ARG A 254 8.10 -0.45 18.14
C ARG A 254 7.87 -1.93 17.81
N GLY A 255 6.60 -2.39 17.72
CA GLY A 255 6.25 -3.73 17.27
C GLY A 255 7.01 -4.84 18.02
N PHE A 256 7.76 -5.67 17.31
CA PHE A 256 8.53 -6.77 17.91
C PHE A 256 9.65 -6.32 18.85
N GLU A 257 10.17 -5.10 18.71
CA GLU A 257 11.19 -4.55 19.62
C GLU A 257 10.67 -4.46 21.06
N LEU A 258 9.35 -4.25 21.27
CA LEU A 258 8.73 -4.22 22.59
C LEU A 258 8.97 -5.52 23.39
N THR A 259 9.13 -6.66 22.73
CA THR A 259 9.39 -7.94 23.38
C THR A 259 10.74 -7.99 24.12
N GLN A 260 11.65 -7.11 23.74
CA GLN A 260 12.99 -6.99 24.33
C GLN A 260 13.06 -5.90 25.40
N MET A 261 11.97 -5.15 25.60
CA MET A 261 11.90 -4.06 26.58
C MET A 261 11.23 -4.52 27.88
N ARG A 262 11.61 -3.92 28.99
CA ARG A 262 10.85 -4.05 30.24
C ARG A 262 9.63 -3.13 30.22
N GLY A 263 8.54 -3.49 30.93
CA GLY A 263 7.32 -2.68 30.96
C GLY A 263 7.56 -1.20 31.32
N SER A 264 8.47 -0.91 32.24
CA SER A 264 8.84 0.46 32.60
C SER A 264 9.53 1.26 31.48
N GLN A 265 10.10 0.57 30.49
CA GLN A 265 10.73 1.19 29.31
C GLN A 265 9.74 1.28 28.12
N ALA A 266 8.88 0.25 27.99
CA ALA A 266 7.89 0.16 26.91
C ALA A 266 6.68 1.09 27.12
N ASN A 267 6.30 1.34 28.39
CA ASN A 267 5.14 2.15 28.73
C ASN A 267 5.34 3.62 28.36
N ASP A 268 4.41 4.16 27.57
CA ASP A 268 4.37 5.55 27.16
C ASP A 268 3.80 6.40 28.29
N SER A 269 4.67 7.10 29.07
CA SER A 269 4.23 7.91 30.20
C SER A 269 3.45 9.13 29.75
N MET A 270 2.29 9.37 30.38
CA MET A 270 1.37 10.43 30.02
C MET A 270 1.70 11.76 30.69
N TYR A 271 1.31 12.86 30.00
CA TYR A 271 1.38 14.22 30.55
C TYR A 271 0.28 15.10 29.95
N PHE A 272 -0.03 16.21 30.61
CA PHE A 272 -0.95 17.20 30.09
C PHE A 272 -0.22 18.22 29.18
N SER A 273 -0.76 18.45 28.00
CA SER A 273 -0.38 19.55 27.08
C SER A 273 -1.61 20.44 26.85
N GLY A 274 -1.78 21.44 27.70
CA GLY A 274 -3.03 22.18 27.81
C GLY A 274 -4.14 21.26 28.33
N GLU A 275 -5.23 21.15 27.57
CA GLU A 275 -6.37 20.26 27.88
C GLU A 275 -6.19 18.84 27.32
N LYS A 276 -5.19 18.60 26.48
CA LYS A 276 -4.94 17.29 25.87
C LYS A 276 -3.99 16.43 26.72
N VAL A 277 -4.28 15.14 26.80
CA VAL A 277 -3.37 14.14 27.32
C VAL A 277 -2.52 13.61 26.17
N LEU A 278 -1.19 13.69 26.33
CA LEU A 278 -0.22 13.18 25.37
C LEU A 278 0.74 12.22 26.06
N THR A 279 1.55 11.51 25.30
CA THR A 279 2.60 10.64 25.85
C THR A 279 3.99 11.15 25.49
N LYS A 280 4.98 10.90 26.38
CA LYS A 280 6.39 11.34 26.20
C LYS A 280 7.10 10.55 25.11
N THR A 281 6.72 9.28 24.95
CA THR A 281 7.18 8.35 23.91
C THR A 281 5.96 7.84 23.16
N ASN A 282 6.16 7.18 22.02
CA ASN A 282 5.09 6.58 21.24
C ASN A 282 5.41 5.13 20.88
N ASN A 283 5.90 4.37 21.87
CA ASN A 283 6.31 2.97 21.67
C ASN A 283 5.15 2.08 21.21
N ASN A 284 3.92 2.40 21.66
CA ASN A 284 2.70 1.69 21.26
C ASN A 284 2.10 2.20 19.92
N GLY A 285 2.76 3.14 19.24
CA GLY A 285 2.34 3.62 17.92
C GLY A 285 1.00 4.35 17.91
N GLY A 286 0.64 5.07 18.98
CA GLY A 286 -0.59 5.88 19.04
C GLY A 286 -1.87 5.11 19.36
N ILE A 287 -1.76 3.82 19.74
CA ILE A 287 -2.91 2.93 19.95
C ILE A 287 -2.77 2.24 21.31
N LEU A 288 -3.80 2.31 22.11
CA LEU A 288 -3.90 1.61 23.40
C LEU A 288 -5.23 0.88 23.48
N GLY A 289 -5.19 -0.44 23.70
CA GLY A 289 -6.40 -1.26 23.77
C GLY A 289 -7.22 -1.28 22.48
N GLY A 290 -6.58 -1.08 21.34
CA GLY A 290 -7.25 -1.05 20.04
C GLY A 290 -7.82 0.31 19.63
N ILE A 291 -7.58 1.34 20.45
CA ILE A 291 -8.18 2.68 20.36
C ILE A 291 -7.08 3.72 20.24
N THR A 292 -7.26 4.76 19.42
CA THR A 292 -6.32 5.88 19.31
C THR A 292 -6.21 6.64 20.64
N ASN A 293 -4.99 7.11 20.95
CA ASN A 293 -4.71 7.86 22.17
C ASN A 293 -4.40 9.35 21.94
N GLY A 294 -4.55 9.83 20.67
CA GLY A 294 -4.27 11.22 20.28
C GLY A 294 -2.81 11.47 19.86
N MET A 295 -1.92 10.49 20.04
CA MET A 295 -0.58 10.51 19.43
C MET A 295 -0.67 10.08 17.94
N PRO A 296 0.35 10.36 17.11
CA PRO A 296 0.40 9.81 15.76
C PRO A 296 0.24 8.28 15.76
N VAL A 297 -0.64 7.75 14.91
CA VAL A 297 -0.68 6.31 14.67
C VAL A 297 0.46 5.96 13.73
N ILE A 298 1.45 5.21 14.21
CA ILE A 298 2.67 4.85 13.47
C ILE A 298 2.76 3.34 13.35
N PHE A 299 2.98 2.86 12.12
CA PHE A 299 3.15 1.44 11.84
C PHE A 299 4.10 1.20 10.67
N LYS A 300 4.68 0.01 10.62
CA LYS A 300 5.61 -0.44 9.56
C LYS A 300 5.02 -1.62 8.80
N VAL A 301 5.26 -1.65 7.48
CA VAL A 301 4.74 -2.69 6.57
C VAL A 301 5.89 -3.31 5.79
N ALA A 302 6.05 -4.63 5.92
CA ALA A 302 7.07 -5.39 5.21
C ALA A 302 6.59 -5.76 3.80
N ILE A 303 7.38 -5.38 2.80
CA ILE A 303 7.16 -5.65 1.38
C ILE A 303 8.19 -6.67 0.92
N LYS A 304 7.74 -7.88 0.54
CA LYS A 304 8.65 -8.88 0.00
C LYS A 304 9.19 -8.48 -1.39
N PRO A 305 10.34 -9.02 -1.81
CA PRO A 305 10.81 -8.91 -3.20
C PRO A 305 9.75 -9.37 -4.20
N THR A 306 9.75 -8.82 -5.41
CA THR A 306 8.86 -9.29 -6.47
C THR A 306 9.22 -10.71 -6.87
N SER A 307 8.22 -11.57 -7.04
CA SER A 307 8.43 -12.97 -7.41
C SER A 307 8.76 -13.17 -8.90
N SER A 308 8.43 -12.20 -9.74
CA SER A 308 8.78 -12.25 -11.16
C SER A 308 10.17 -11.64 -11.36
N ILE A 309 11.17 -12.48 -11.42
CA ILE A 309 12.58 -12.14 -11.64
C ILE A 309 13.08 -12.78 -12.93
N LEU A 310 14.19 -12.25 -13.46
CA LEU A 310 14.79 -12.77 -14.70
C LEU A 310 15.76 -13.92 -14.45
N LYS A 311 16.15 -14.18 -13.19
CA LYS A 311 16.92 -15.37 -12.81
C LYS A 311 16.12 -16.64 -13.07
N SER A 312 16.80 -17.69 -13.53
CA SER A 312 16.24 -19.04 -13.61
C SER A 312 15.84 -19.54 -12.23
N GLN A 313 14.63 -20.10 -12.11
CA GLN A 313 14.09 -20.61 -10.85
C GLN A 313 13.56 -22.04 -11.04
N ASN A 314 13.85 -22.92 -10.07
CA ASN A 314 13.24 -24.24 -10.03
C ASN A 314 11.76 -24.11 -9.69
N THR A 315 10.92 -24.85 -10.42
CA THR A 315 9.48 -24.86 -10.28
C THR A 315 8.87 -26.16 -10.79
N VAL A 316 7.56 -26.17 -10.96
CA VAL A 316 6.79 -27.32 -11.46
C VAL A 316 5.93 -26.95 -12.66
N ASN A 317 5.76 -27.88 -13.58
CA ASN A 317 4.71 -27.88 -14.56
C ASN A 317 3.53 -28.70 -14.01
N ILE A 318 2.42 -28.04 -13.68
CA ILE A 318 1.32 -28.72 -13.01
C ILE A 318 0.48 -29.60 -13.93
N ASN A 319 0.60 -29.45 -15.25
CA ASN A 319 -0.09 -30.34 -16.21
C ASN A 319 0.67 -31.64 -16.43
N THR A 320 2.01 -31.59 -16.48
CA THR A 320 2.82 -32.81 -16.67
C THR A 320 3.17 -33.48 -15.35
N GLY A 321 3.09 -32.76 -14.21
CA GLY A 321 3.52 -33.24 -12.89
C GLY A 321 5.02 -33.28 -12.72
N GLU A 322 5.80 -32.60 -13.57
CA GLU A 322 7.26 -32.63 -13.59
C GLU A 322 7.87 -31.38 -12.97
N GLU A 323 9.00 -31.53 -12.31
CA GLU A 323 9.88 -30.43 -11.94
C GLU A 323 10.52 -29.81 -13.20
N THR A 324 10.63 -28.50 -13.23
CA THR A 324 11.17 -27.77 -14.38
C THR A 324 11.88 -26.50 -13.94
N VAL A 325 12.51 -25.81 -14.88
CA VAL A 325 13.12 -24.50 -14.68
C VAL A 325 12.33 -23.45 -15.43
N LEU A 326 12.05 -22.35 -14.75
CA LEU A 326 11.36 -21.20 -15.31
C LEU A 326 12.29 -20.00 -15.42
N GLU A 327 12.34 -19.42 -16.60
CA GLU A 327 12.88 -18.10 -16.86
C GLU A 327 11.73 -17.18 -17.26
N VAL A 328 11.44 -16.19 -16.42
CA VAL A 328 10.35 -15.24 -16.68
C VAL A 328 10.88 -14.10 -17.54
N ASN A 329 10.41 -14.04 -18.78
CA ASN A 329 10.69 -12.91 -19.66
C ASN A 329 9.71 -11.76 -19.33
N GLY A 330 10.19 -10.51 -19.37
CA GLY A 330 9.32 -9.36 -19.17
C GLY A 330 10.02 -8.16 -18.54
N ARG A 331 9.23 -7.14 -18.24
CA ARG A 331 9.68 -5.89 -17.62
C ARG A 331 9.23 -5.87 -16.17
N HIS A 332 10.10 -6.28 -15.26
CA HIS A 332 9.81 -6.39 -13.83
C HIS A 332 10.48 -5.25 -13.04
N ASP A 333 9.87 -4.86 -11.93
CA ASP A 333 10.47 -3.92 -11.00
C ASP A 333 11.54 -4.64 -10.16
N PRO A 334 12.79 -4.14 -10.09
CA PRO A 334 13.79 -4.69 -9.18
C PRO A 334 13.43 -4.41 -7.71
N CYS A 335 12.68 -3.35 -7.45
CA CYS A 335 12.14 -3.00 -6.14
C CYS A 335 10.80 -2.30 -6.30
N ILE A 336 9.80 -2.69 -5.50
CA ILE A 336 8.46 -2.09 -5.53
C ILE A 336 8.16 -1.21 -4.33
N VAL A 337 9.08 -1.09 -3.37
CA VAL A 337 8.86 -0.40 -2.09
C VAL A 337 8.43 1.05 -2.32
N GLN A 338 9.14 1.81 -3.18
CA GLN A 338 8.81 3.20 -3.49
C GLN A 338 7.42 3.38 -4.13
N ARG A 339 6.91 2.36 -4.82
CA ARG A 339 5.57 2.37 -5.42
C ARG A 339 4.48 1.87 -4.45
N ALA A 340 4.88 1.19 -3.39
CA ALA A 340 3.97 0.73 -2.34
C ALA A 340 3.54 1.88 -1.41
N LEU A 341 4.33 2.95 -1.26
CA LEU A 341 4.01 4.07 -0.37
C LEU A 341 2.60 4.62 -0.60
N PRO A 342 2.25 5.12 -1.82
CA PRO A 342 0.91 5.67 -2.07
C PRO A 342 -0.20 4.62 -1.94
N VAL A 343 0.09 3.33 -2.10
CA VAL A 343 -0.90 2.27 -1.89
C VAL A 343 -1.17 2.05 -0.40
N ILE A 344 -0.13 2.04 0.43
CA ILE A 344 -0.22 1.94 1.89
C ILE A 344 -0.95 3.15 2.45
N GLU A 345 -0.56 4.37 2.04
CA GLU A 345 -1.26 5.60 2.43
C GLU A 345 -2.74 5.58 2.05
N ALA A 346 -3.06 5.10 0.84
CA ALA A 346 -4.43 5.01 0.34
C ALA A 346 -5.27 4.03 1.16
N ALA A 347 -4.75 2.83 1.40
CA ALA A 347 -5.42 1.82 2.22
C ALA A 347 -5.60 2.31 3.66
N THR A 348 -4.61 3.01 4.22
CA THR A 348 -4.70 3.66 5.53
C THR A 348 -5.82 4.70 5.54
N ALA A 349 -5.91 5.55 4.51
CA ALA A 349 -6.94 6.57 4.43
C ALA A 349 -8.35 5.98 4.39
N ILE A 350 -8.54 4.90 3.63
CA ILE A 350 -9.82 4.20 3.57
C ILE A 350 -10.18 3.64 4.96
N GLY A 351 -9.23 2.96 5.63
CA GLY A 351 -9.47 2.36 6.94
C GLY A 351 -9.73 3.37 8.06
N ILE A 352 -8.96 4.45 8.10
CA ILE A 352 -9.13 5.51 9.09
C ILE A 352 -10.46 6.25 8.87
N LEU A 353 -10.83 6.53 7.62
CA LEU A 353 -12.12 7.18 7.34
C LEU A 353 -13.29 6.27 7.73
N ASP A 354 -13.23 4.97 7.42
CA ASP A 354 -14.27 4.01 7.82
C ASP A 354 -14.41 3.92 9.36
N LEU A 355 -13.31 3.94 10.11
CA LEU A 355 -13.33 3.93 11.58
C LEU A 355 -13.91 5.21 12.19
N ILE A 356 -13.66 6.38 11.58
CA ILE A 356 -14.17 7.67 12.08
C ILE A 356 -15.67 7.81 11.84
N GLU A 357 -16.15 7.33 10.70
CA GLU A 357 -17.56 7.40 10.33
C GLU A 357 -18.42 6.27 10.97
N ASN A 358 -17.79 5.28 11.58
CA ASN A 358 -18.45 4.13 12.22
C ASN A 358 -18.80 4.41 13.69
#